data_2308fddc38cfa4e5a151550bad2706bd
#
_entry.id   2308fddc38cfa4e5a151550bad2706bd
#
_cell.length_a   1.000
_cell.length_b   1.000
_cell.length_c   1.000
_cell.angle_alpha   90.00
_cell.angle_beta   90.00
_cell.angle_gamma   90.00
#
_symmetry.space_group_name_H-M   'P 1'
#
loop_
_entity.id
_entity.type
_entity.pdbx_description
1 polymer ?
#
loop_
_entity_poly.entity_id
_entity_poly.type
_entity_poly.pdbx_seq_one_letter_code
_entity_poly.pdbx_strand_id
1 'polypeptide(L)'
;MVAAPLAVSGLTGCATSGYDHLVTNDRHDIRRVETYLNGLSSLQASFVQDGPAQQQGDGHFTYVPGRFEMVYEVPHAMRAVARDGRFVLRNADNGAVTHLSLKRNPLGLLLRHPVSFDRDVQVTNVSRGTESLQLSVAEADNPSQGLLTLQFSDVRGHLTLVGIQGVDARHHHFGLSLFDVQENQPVSESSFSLPE
;
A
#
# COMPACT_ATOMS: atom_id res chain seq x y z
N MET A 1 -22.82 9.42 -63.12
CA MET A 1 -22.25 8.57 -62.04
C MET A 1 -21.16 9.39 -61.37
N VAL A 2 -21.46 9.95 -60.20
CA VAL A 2 -20.50 10.74 -59.41
C VAL A 2 -20.22 9.95 -58.15
N ALA A 3 -18.98 9.50 -57.99
CA ALA A 3 -18.52 8.78 -56.80
C ALA A 3 -18.04 9.81 -55.75
N ALA A 4 -18.66 9.81 -54.58
CA ALA A 4 -18.22 10.59 -53.44
C ALA A 4 -17.17 9.80 -52.60
N PRO A 5 -16.08 10.40 -52.16
CA PRO A 5 -15.15 9.72 -51.24
C PRO A 5 -15.65 9.79 -49.81
N LEU A 6 -15.74 8.63 -49.14
CA LEU A 6 -15.94 8.54 -47.69
C LEU A 6 -14.64 8.96 -47.00
N ALA A 7 -14.69 10.05 -46.27
CA ALA A 7 -13.62 10.43 -45.31
C ALA A 7 -13.77 9.64 -44.01
N VAL A 8 -12.84 8.72 -43.74
CA VAL A 8 -12.72 8.02 -42.48
C VAL A 8 -11.96 8.95 -41.52
N SER A 9 -12.68 9.58 -40.60
CA SER A 9 -12.10 10.35 -39.53
C SER A 9 -11.58 9.38 -38.46
N GLY A 10 -10.27 9.16 -38.43
CA GLY A 10 -9.60 8.40 -37.36
C GLY A 10 -9.66 9.17 -36.05
N LEU A 11 -10.41 8.67 -35.08
CA LEU A 11 -10.34 9.08 -33.68
C LEU A 11 -9.04 8.55 -33.09
N THR A 12 -7.98 9.35 -33.10
CA THR A 12 -6.80 9.13 -32.29
C THR A 12 -7.15 9.47 -30.85
N GLY A 13 -7.67 8.49 -30.10
CA GLY A 13 -7.79 8.59 -28.67
C GLY A 13 -6.38 8.51 -28.07
N CYS A 14 -5.80 9.64 -27.69
CA CYS A 14 -4.66 9.65 -26.79
C CYS A 14 -5.13 9.07 -25.46
N ALA A 15 -4.71 7.84 -25.14
CA ALA A 15 -4.81 7.31 -23.80
C ALA A 15 -3.79 8.07 -22.96
N THR A 16 -4.21 9.15 -22.33
CA THR A 16 -3.44 9.88 -21.36
C THR A 16 -3.64 9.15 -20.03
N SER A 17 -2.68 8.31 -19.66
CA SER A 17 -2.58 7.71 -18.33
C SER A 17 -1.80 8.66 -17.43
N GLY A 18 -2.31 8.95 -16.22
CA GLY A 18 -1.57 9.70 -15.23
C GLY A 18 -2.42 10.64 -14.36
N TYR A 19 -1.75 11.28 -13.44
CA TYR A 19 -2.25 12.24 -12.46
C TYR A 19 -3.14 13.37 -13.04
N ASP A 20 -2.93 13.73 -14.31
CA ASP A 20 -3.62 14.84 -14.98
C ASP A 20 -5.10 14.57 -15.28
N HIS A 21 -5.54 13.31 -15.25
CA HIS A 21 -6.95 12.94 -15.46
C HIS A 21 -7.80 12.92 -14.20
N LEU A 22 -7.17 13.03 -13.03
CA LEU A 22 -7.87 13.04 -11.78
C LEU A 22 -8.62 14.35 -11.60
N VAL A 23 -9.86 14.27 -11.08
CA VAL A 23 -10.61 15.46 -10.71
C VAL A 23 -9.91 16.21 -9.58
N THR A 24 -10.19 17.51 -9.46
CA THR A 24 -9.50 18.38 -8.50
C THR A 24 -9.54 17.87 -7.06
N ASN A 25 -10.68 17.30 -6.66
CA ASN A 25 -10.84 16.73 -5.31
C ASN A 25 -9.94 15.51 -5.08
N ASP A 26 -9.77 14.65 -6.08
CA ASP A 26 -8.88 13.48 -5.98
C ASP A 26 -7.43 13.92 -5.82
N ARG A 27 -6.98 14.90 -6.60
CA ARG A 27 -5.64 15.48 -6.46
C ARG A 27 -5.40 16.11 -5.09
N HIS A 28 -6.43 16.71 -4.50
CA HIS A 28 -6.34 17.25 -3.14
C HIS A 28 -6.14 16.12 -2.12
N ASP A 29 -6.94 15.06 -2.18
CA ASP A 29 -6.86 13.95 -1.24
C ASP A 29 -5.57 13.13 -1.41
N ILE A 30 -5.09 12.96 -2.63
CA ILE A 30 -3.78 12.33 -2.87
C ILE A 30 -2.68 13.11 -2.15
N ARG A 31 -2.66 14.45 -2.27
CA ARG A 31 -1.68 15.28 -1.56
C ARG A 31 -1.83 15.20 -0.03
N ARG A 32 -3.07 15.09 0.48
CA ARG A 32 -3.29 14.88 1.92
C ARG A 32 -2.67 13.57 2.38
N VAL A 33 -2.86 12.48 1.62
CA VAL A 33 -2.27 11.17 1.93
C VAL A 33 -0.75 11.21 1.84
N GLU A 34 -0.17 11.83 0.81
CA GLU A 34 1.28 12.02 0.70
C GLU A 34 1.83 12.82 1.90
N THR A 35 1.16 13.93 2.26
CA THR A 35 1.56 14.76 3.40
C THR A 35 1.50 13.97 4.70
N TYR A 36 0.43 13.18 4.91
CA TYR A 36 0.28 12.33 6.07
C TYR A 36 1.41 11.30 6.16
N LEU A 37 1.61 10.50 5.11
CA LEU A 37 2.62 9.44 5.11
C LEU A 37 4.05 9.98 5.26
N ASN A 38 4.35 11.11 4.64
CA ASN A 38 5.67 11.74 4.74
C ASN A 38 5.89 12.51 6.05
N GLY A 39 4.81 12.84 6.76
CA GLY A 39 4.85 13.46 8.08
C GLY A 39 5.02 12.46 9.23
N LEU A 40 4.84 11.17 8.97
CA LEU A 40 5.04 10.14 9.98
C LEU A 40 6.54 9.94 10.25
N SER A 41 6.95 10.01 11.51
CA SER A 41 8.24 9.47 11.95
C SER A 41 8.12 7.99 12.33
N SER A 42 6.94 7.57 12.80
CA SER A 42 6.59 6.17 13.06
C SER A 42 5.07 5.99 13.11
N LEU A 43 4.62 4.74 12.94
CA LEU A 43 3.26 4.31 13.24
C LEU A 43 3.34 2.94 13.91
N GLN A 44 2.69 2.79 15.05
CA GLN A 44 2.55 1.53 15.78
C GLN A 44 1.07 1.21 15.92
N ALA A 45 0.69 -0.05 15.76
CA ALA A 45 -0.71 -0.48 15.86
C ALA A 45 -0.79 -1.98 16.21
N SER A 46 -1.89 -2.40 16.78
CA SER A 46 -2.32 -3.79 16.71
C SER A 46 -2.87 -4.06 15.32
N PHE A 47 -2.73 -5.26 14.80
CA PHE A 47 -3.31 -5.61 13.51
C PHE A 47 -4.06 -6.94 13.56
N VAL A 48 -5.06 -7.06 12.69
CA VAL A 48 -5.65 -8.33 12.25
C VAL A 48 -5.41 -8.46 10.75
N GLN A 49 -4.87 -9.59 10.35
CA GLN A 49 -4.63 -9.92 8.95
C GLN A 49 -5.70 -10.88 8.45
N ASP A 50 -6.35 -10.49 7.36
CA ASP A 50 -7.23 -11.33 6.55
C ASP A 50 -6.50 -11.84 5.32
N GLY A 51 -6.72 -13.11 4.98
CA GLY A 51 -6.12 -13.76 3.82
C GLY A 51 -6.57 -15.20 3.70
N PRO A 52 -6.04 -15.98 2.74
CA PRO A 52 -6.22 -17.42 2.73
C PRO A 52 -5.85 -18.03 4.09
N ALA A 53 -6.45 -19.15 4.47
CA ALA A 53 -6.43 -19.73 5.83
C ALA A 53 -5.03 -19.84 6.49
N GLN A 54 -3.96 -19.89 5.70
CA GLN A 54 -2.57 -19.94 6.19
C GLN A 54 -1.91 -18.56 6.33
N GLN A 55 -2.63 -17.48 5.99
CA GLN A 55 -2.16 -16.11 6.04
C GLN A 55 -3.02 -15.24 6.97
N GLN A 56 -3.86 -15.86 7.80
CA GLN A 56 -4.61 -15.16 8.83
C GLN A 56 -3.77 -15.05 10.09
N GLY A 57 -3.90 -13.96 10.80
CA GLY A 57 -3.19 -13.76 12.05
C GLY A 57 -3.44 -12.38 12.65
N ASP A 58 -3.01 -12.22 13.86
CA ASP A 58 -3.03 -10.94 14.56
C ASP A 58 -1.70 -10.71 15.31
N GLY A 59 -1.48 -9.47 15.70
CA GLY A 59 -0.26 -9.08 16.40
C GLY A 59 0.00 -7.59 16.34
N HIS A 60 1.27 -7.21 16.28
CA HIS A 60 1.72 -5.83 16.29
C HIS A 60 2.40 -5.42 14.99
N PHE A 61 2.04 -4.25 14.49
CA PHE A 61 2.60 -3.61 13.32
C PHE A 61 3.37 -2.36 13.71
N THR A 62 4.58 -2.24 13.23
CA THR A 62 5.43 -1.06 13.42
C THR A 62 5.96 -0.60 12.08
N TYR A 63 5.71 0.66 11.73
CA TYR A 63 6.20 1.29 10.50
C TYR A 63 7.04 2.51 10.84
N VAL A 64 8.11 2.68 10.12
CA VAL A 64 8.83 3.95 9.95
C VAL A 64 9.09 4.16 8.46
N PRO A 65 9.33 5.38 7.97
CA PRO A 65 9.60 5.62 6.56
C PRO A 65 10.64 4.66 6.00
N GLY A 66 10.26 3.92 4.95
CA GLY A 66 11.10 2.97 4.25
C GLY A 66 11.18 1.55 4.81
N ARG A 67 10.55 1.24 5.94
CA ARG A 67 10.59 -0.10 6.54
C ARG A 67 9.41 -0.35 7.48
N PHE A 68 9.07 -1.61 7.66
CA PHE A 68 8.09 -2.03 8.67
C PHE A 68 8.44 -3.40 9.27
N GLU A 69 7.91 -3.63 10.45
CA GLU A 69 7.93 -4.90 11.17
C GLU A 69 6.50 -5.35 11.45
N MET A 70 6.27 -6.66 11.39
CA MET A 70 5.06 -7.32 11.86
C MET A 70 5.46 -8.45 12.81
N VAL A 71 4.93 -8.40 14.02
CA VAL A 71 5.09 -9.46 15.01
C VAL A 71 3.74 -10.14 15.17
N TYR A 72 3.62 -11.37 14.67
CA TYR A 72 2.42 -12.18 14.79
C TYR A 72 2.43 -12.93 16.12
N GLU A 73 1.28 -12.95 16.78
CA GLU A 73 1.06 -13.67 18.03
C GLU A 73 0.19 -14.90 17.80
N VAL A 74 -0.82 -14.81 16.97
CA VAL A 74 -1.81 -15.87 16.66
C VAL A 74 -1.92 -16.04 15.14
N PRO A 75 -2.09 -17.26 14.63
CA PRO A 75 -2.08 -18.56 15.33
C PRO A 75 -0.67 -19.07 15.63
N HIS A 76 0.36 -18.51 15.00
CA HIS A 76 1.75 -18.88 15.13
C HIS A 76 2.61 -17.67 15.41
N ALA A 77 3.53 -17.80 16.34
CA ALA A 77 4.50 -16.75 16.60
C ALA A 77 5.43 -16.58 15.37
N MET A 78 5.30 -15.46 14.68
CA MET A 78 6.12 -15.15 13.52
C MET A 78 6.60 -13.71 13.59
N ARG A 79 7.72 -13.43 12.98
CA ARG A 79 8.24 -12.08 12.82
C ARG A 79 8.59 -11.81 11.38
N ALA A 80 8.01 -10.75 10.82
CA ALA A 80 8.28 -10.29 9.47
C ALA A 80 8.90 -8.90 9.51
N VAL A 81 9.94 -8.68 8.71
CA VAL A 81 10.56 -7.37 8.52
C VAL A 81 10.67 -7.06 7.04
N ALA A 82 10.24 -5.86 6.67
CA ALA A 82 10.40 -5.32 5.33
C ALA A 82 11.32 -4.11 5.36
N ARG A 83 12.41 -4.17 4.61
CA ARG A 83 13.36 -3.08 4.40
C ARG A 83 14.20 -3.30 3.15
N ASP A 84 14.69 -2.25 2.54
CA ASP A 84 15.59 -2.30 1.38
C ASP A 84 15.04 -3.18 0.22
N GLY A 85 13.70 -3.12 -0.01
CA GLY A 85 13.01 -3.91 -1.04
C GLY A 85 12.93 -5.41 -0.77
N ARG A 86 13.27 -5.86 0.44
CA ARG A 86 13.19 -7.25 0.90
C ARG A 86 12.12 -7.38 1.99
N PHE A 87 11.46 -8.51 2.01
CA PHE A 87 10.59 -8.95 3.09
C PHE A 87 11.11 -10.30 3.58
N VAL A 88 11.38 -10.40 4.86
CA VAL A 88 11.87 -11.64 5.49
C VAL A 88 10.91 -11.99 6.62
N LEU A 89 10.32 -13.17 6.53
CA LEU A 89 9.41 -13.74 7.53
C LEU A 89 10.10 -14.94 8.20
N ARG A 90 10.18 -14.95 9.52
CA ARG A 90 10.63 -16.09 10.31
C ARG A 90 9.48 -16.62 11.15
N ASN A 91 9.26 -17.92 11.09
CA ASN A 91 8.35 -18.63 11.99
C ASN A 91 9.14 -19.09 13.23
N ALA A 92 8.69 -18.71 14.43
CA ALA A 92 9.39 -19.04 15.67
C ALA A 92 9.19 -20.51 16.07
N ASP A 93 8.06 -21.13 15.67
CA ASP A 93 7.72 -22.50 16.08
C ASP A 93 8.64 -23.56 15.44
N ASN A 94 9.04 -23.32 14.19
CA ASN A 94 9.83 -24.30 13.42
C ASN A 94 11.14 -23.72 12.86
N GLY A 95 11.42 -22.43 13.09
CA GLY A 95 12.61 -21.75 12.63
C GLY A 95 12.67 -21.49 11.13
N ALA A 96 11.59 -21.76 10.38
CA ALA A 96 11.56 -21.54 8.93
C ALA A 96 11.67 -20.05 8.59
N VAL A 97 12.52 -19.73 7.62
CA VAL A 97 12.71 -18.36 7.13
C VAL A 97 12.31 -18.27 5.67
N THR A 98 11.45 -17.31 5.35
CA THR A 98 10.97 -17.03 4.00
C THR A 98 11.45 -15.66 3.55
N HIS A 99 12.06 -15.60 2.37
CA HIS A 99 12.53 -14.37 1.74
C HIS A 99 11.67 -14.03 0.53
N LEU A 100 11.13 -12.82 0.48
CA LEU A 100 10.39 -12.28 -0.65
C LEU A 100 10.99 -10.97 -1.13
N SER A 101 11.00 -10.76 -2.44
CA SER A 101 11.34 -9.48 -3.02
C SER A 101 10.11 -8.59 -3.10
N LEU A 102 10.20 -7.38 -2.59
CA LEU A 102 9.14 -6.37 -2.69
C LEU A 102 9.31 -5.44 -3.90
N LYS A 103 10.33 -5.65 -4.74
CA LYS A 103 10.59 -4.82 -5.93
C LYS A 103 9.45 -4.83 -6.95
N ARG A 104 8.64 -5.88 -6.94
CA ARG A 104 7.49 -6.07 -7.83
C ARG A 104 6.24 -6.45 -7.03
N ASN A 105 6.12 -5.93 -5.82
CA ASN A 105 4.99 -6.19 -4.95
C ASN A 105 4.41 -4.83 -4.54
N PRO A 106 3.08 -4.66 -4.57
CA PRO A 106 2.45 -3.38 -4.21
C PRO A 106 2.84 -2.88 -2.82
N LEU A 107 3.12 -3.77 -1.85
CA LEU A 107 3.65 -3.37 -0.53
C LEU A 107 4.99 -2.62 -0.62
N GLY A 108 5.77 -2.83 -1.68
CA GLY A 108 7.00 -2.09 -1.91
C GLY A 108 6.78 -0.58 -2.06
N LEU A 109 5.57 -0.14 -2.42
CA LEU A 109 5.23 1.28 -2.50
C LEU A 109 5.29 1.96 -1.13
N LEU A 110 4.97 1.25 -0.04
CA LEU A 110 5.09 1.75 1.33
C LEU A 110 6.54 1.89 1.81
N LEU A 111 7.48 1.22 1.13
CA LEU A 111 8.92 1.30 1.46
C LEU A 111 9.63 2.43 0.72
N ARG A 112 8.94 3.15 -0.15
CA ARG A 112 9.49 4.34 -0.81
C ARG A 112 9.50 5.52 0.18
N HIS A 113 10.57 6.27 0.18
CA HIS A 113 10.65 7.49 0.99
C HIS A 113 11.46 8.56 0.25
N PRO A 114 10.89 9.74 0.00
CA PRO A 114 9.50 10.12 0.29
C PRO A 114 8.48 9.32 -0.49
N VAL A 115 7.30 9.14 0.08
CA VAL A 115 6.15 8.58 -0.62
C VAL A 115 5.64 9.63 -1.61
N SER A 116 5.51 9.24 -2.87
CA SER A 116 4.89 10.06 -3.92
C SER A 116 4.03 9.17 -4.81
N PHE A 117 2.86 9.67 -5.18
CA PHE A 117 1.92 9.00 -6.07
C PHE A 117 1.92 9.63 -7.46
N ASP A 118 3.06 10.15 -7.88
CA ASP A 118 3.34 10.63 -9.23
C ASP A 118 4.29 9.66 -9.98
N ARG A 119 4.48 9.88 -11.28
CA ARG A 119 5.44 9.19 -12.16
C ARG A 119 5.38 7.67 -12.14
N ASP A 120 5.99 7.04 -11.11
CA ASP A 120 6.15 5.58 -11.03
C ASP A 120 4.94 4.88 -10.38
N VAL A 121 3.97 5.65 -9.91
CA VAL A 121 2.76 5.16 -9.25
C VAL A 121 1.53 5.69 -9.95
N GLN A 122 0.63 4.80 -10.33
CA GLN A 122 -0.68 5.14 -10.85
C GLN A 122 -1.72 5.08 -9.75
N VAL A 123 -2.37 6.20 -9.45
CA VAL A 123 -3.58 6.19 -8.63
C VAL A 123 -4.72 5.63 -9.49
N THR A 124 -5.29 4.52 -9.05
CA THR A 124 -6.35 3.80 -9.77
C THR A 124 -7.74 4.13 -9.24
N ASN A 125 -7.84 4.50 -7.96
CA ASN A 125 -9.10 4.87 -7.34
C ASN A 125 -8.90 5.76 -6.11
N VAL A 126 -9.81 6.73 -5.93
CA VAL A 126 -9.97 7.52 -4.71
C VAL A 126 -11.44 7.40 -4.29
N SER A 127 -11.71 6.84 -3.13
CA SER A 127 -13.06 6.65 -2.60
C SER A 127 -13.21 7.35 -1.26
N ARG A 128 -14.31 8.05 -1.08
CA ARG A 128 -14.65 8.85 0.12
C ARG A 128 -15.91 8.34 0.76
N GLY A 129 -15.89 8.15 2.07
CA GLY A 129 -17.05 7.98 2.91
C GLY A 129 -17.28 9.21 3.80
N THR A 130 -18.19 9.09 4.77
CA THR A 130 -18.50 10.18 5.71
C THR A 130 -17.28 10.56 6.57
N GLU A 131 -16.55 9.56 7.05
CA GLU A 131 -15.33 9.73 7.88
C GLU A 131 -14.24 8.76 7.42
N SER A 132 -14.14 8.53 6.10
CA SER A 132 -13.16 7.62 5.54
C SER A 132 -12.67 8.07 4.18
N LEU A 133 -11.42 7.76 3.91
CA LEU A 133 -10.77 7.94 2.62
C LEU A 133 -10.03 6.65 2.24
N GLN A 134 -10.17 6.22 1.00
CA GLN A 134 -9.41 5.09 0.46
C GLN A 134 -8.67 5.54 -0.79
N LEU A 135 -7.43 5.13 -0.89
CA LEU A 135 -6.56 5.39 -2.03
C LEU A 135 -6.02 4.06 -2.56
N SER A 136 -6.35 3.72 -3.81
CA SER A 136 -5.81 2.54 -4.48
C SER A 136 -4.76 2.95 -5.50
N VAL A 137 -3.63 2.27 -5.46
CA VAL A 137 -2.45 2.57 -6.29
C VAL A 137 -1.85 1.29 -6.87
N ALA A 138 -1.25 1.42 -8.05
CA ALA A 138 -0.49 0.38 -8.72
C ALA A 138 0.83 0.94 -9.25
N GLU A 139 1.76 0.10 -9.65
CA GLU A 139 2.94 0.55 -10.39
C GLU A 139 2.53 1.06 -11.78
N ALA A 140 2.97 2.26 -12.15
CA ALA A 140 2.57 2.89 -13.42
C ALA A 140 3.05 2.09 -14.63
N ASP A 141 4.28 1.59 -14.60
CA ASP A 141 4.89 0.83 -15.69
C ASP A 141 4.36 -0.60 -15.80
N ASN A 142 3.78 -1.13 -14.74
CA ASN A 142 3.26 -2.48 -14.71
C ASN A 142 2.08 -2.66 -13.74
N PRO A 143 0.89 -2.13 -14.07
CA PRO A 143 -0.29 -2.20 -13.19
C PRO A 143 -0.76 -3.64 -12.90
N SER A 144 -0.38 -4.61 -13.75
CA SER A 144 -0.71 -6.02 -13.56
C SER A 144 0.10 -6.71 -12.46
N GLN A 145 1.13 -6.06 -11.90
CA GLN A 145 1.91 -6.60 -10.77
C GLN A 145 1.12 -6.60 -9.47
N GLY A 146 0.02 -5.86 -9.40
CA GLY A 146 -0.88 -5.85 -8.27
C GLY A 146 -1.38 -4.47 -7.87
N LEU A 147 -2.24 -4.44 -6.87
CA LEU A 147 -2.91 -3.26 -6.36
C LEU A 147 -2.65 -3.11 -4.87
N LEU A 148 -2.35 -1.92 -4.41
CA LEU A 148 -2.32 -1.54 -3.00
C LEU A 148 -3.44 -0.55 -2.72
N THR A 149 -4.24 -0.82 -1.70
CA THR A 149 -5.26 0.10 -1.21
C THR A 149 -4.94 0.48 0.23
N LEU A 150 -4.77 1.76 0.46
CA LEU A 150 -4.61 2.35 1.78
C LEU A 150 -5.97 2.87 2.25
N GLN A 151 -6.34 2.52 3.47
CA GLN A 151 -7.60 2.91 4.09
C GLN A 151 -7.34 3.82 5.28
N PHE A 152 -8.00 4.96 5.28
CA PHE A 152 -7.85 5.98 6.32
C PHE A 152 -9.19 6.25 7.00
N SER A 153 -9.16 6.44 8.31
CA SER A 153 -10.14 7.27 8.99
C SER A 153 -9.86 8.72 8.62
N ASP A 154 -10.91 9.51 8.33
CA ASP A 154 -10.82 10.92 7.96
C ASP A 154 -11.79 11.74 8.84
N VAL A 155 -11.42 11.92 10.09
CA VAL A 155 -12.25 12.62 11.07
C VAL A 155 -11.85 14.10 11.12
N ARG A 156 -12.77 14.97 10.74
CA ARG A 156 -12.55 16.44 10.71
C ARG A 156 -11.31 16.86 9.91
N GLY A 157 -11.00 16.10 8.83
CA GLY A 157 -9.84 16.35 7.99
C GLY A 157 -8.51 15.80 8.52
N HIS A 158 -8.53 15.11 9.66
CA HIS A 158 -7.37 14.39 10.18
C HIS A 158 -7.38 12.95 9.69
N LEU A 159 -6.34 12.57 8.95
CA LEU A 159 -6.16 11.21 8.44
C LEU A 159 -5.45 10.35 9.49
N THR A 160 -5.90 9.10 9.62
CA THR A 160 -5.20 8.05 10.36
C THR A 160 -5.26 6.78 9.52
N LEU A 161 -4.13 6.13 9.26
CA LEU A 161 -4.08 4.87 8.52
C LEU A 161 -4.70 3.77 9.38
N VAL A 162 -5.79 3.15 8.88
CA VAL A 162 -6.54 2.10 9.60
C VAL A 162 -6.61 0.79 8.83
N GLY A 163 -6.08 0.74 7.62
CA GLY A 163 -6.05 -0.50 6.85
C GLY A 163 -5.15 -0.43 5.64
N ILE A 164 -4.63 -1.59 5.29
CA ILE A 164 -3.79 -1.82 4.11
C ILE A 164 -4.31 -3.07 3.43
N GLN A 165 -4.72 -2.97 2.17
CA GLN A 165 -5.14 -4.12 1.38
C GLN A 165 -4.24 -4.25 0.16
N GLY A 166 -4.01 -5.46 -0.27
CA GLY A 166 -3.24 -5.71 -1.47
C GLY A 166 -3.77 -6.89 -2.27
N VAL A 167 -3.54 -6.80 -3.58
CA VAL A 167 -3.75 -7.90 -4.51
C VAL A 167 -2.43 -8.07 -5.26
N ASP A 168 -1.84 -9.25 -5.22
CA ASP A 168 -0.60 -9.52 -5.93
C ASP A 168 -0.85 -9.88 -7.42
N ALA A 169 0.21 -10.07 -8.19
CA ALA A 169 0.14 -10.44 -9.61
C ALA A 169 -0.52 -11.81 -9.86
N ARG A 170 -0.70 -12.62 -8.83
CA ARG A 170 -1.39 -13.93 -8.89
C ARG A 170 -2.83 -13.85 -8.40
N HIS A 171 -3.33 -12.62 -8.15
CA HIS A 171 -4.65 -12.35 -7.58
C HIS A 171 -4.84 -12.88 -6.15
N HIS A 172 -3.77 -13.07 -5.39
CA HIS A 172 -3.89 -13.33 -3.96
C HIS A 172 -4.18 -12.02 -3.25
N HIS A 173 -5.23 -12.04 -2.44
CA HIS A 173 -5.63 -10.91 -1.62
C HIS A 173 -5.03 -11.04 -0.22
N PHE A 174 -4.57 -9.94 0.31
CA PHE A 174 -4.27 -9.80 1.73
C PHE A 174 -4.87 -8.50 2.25
N GLY A 175 -5.23 -8.48 3.51
CA GLY A 175 -5.74 -7.29 4.19
C GLY A 175 -5.18 -7.20 5.60
N LEU A 176 -4.81 -6.00 6.02
CA LEU A 176 -4.47 -5.66 7.38
C LEU A 176 -5.47 -4.62 7.87
N SER A 177 -6.17 -4.92 8.95
CA SER A 177 -6.93 -3.93 9.71
C SER A 177 -6.09 -3.49 10.90
N LEU A 178 -5.92 -2.17 11.09
CA LEU A 178 -5.08 -1.58 12.13
C LEU A 178 -5.95 -0.98 13.23
N PHE A 179 -5.58 -1.24 14.48
CA PHE A 179 -6.28 -0.81 15.68
C PHE A 179 -5.29 -0.15 16.65
N ASP A 180 -5.79 0.70 17.54
CA ASP A 180 -5.01 1.38 18.56
C ASP A 180 -3.77 2.09 17.98
N VAL A 181 -3.99 2.76 16.85
CA VAL A 181 -2.92 3.41 16.09
C VAL A 181 -2.28 4.53 16.91
N GLN A 182 -0.97 4.44 17.08
CA GLN A 182 -0.13 5.45 17.72
C GLN A 182 0.88 5.97 16.70
N GLU A 183 0.89 7.27 16.50
CA GLU A 183 1.77 7.93 15.55
C GLU A 183 2.91 8.65 16.26
N ASN A 184 4.06 8.70 15.60
CA ASN A 184 5.21 9.51 16.01
C ASN A 184 5.78 9.13 17.40
N GLN A 185 5.61 7.88 17.82
CA GLN A 185 6.21 7.37 19.04
C GLN A 185 7.64 6.86 18.76
N PRO A 186 8.54 6.92 19.75
CA PRO A 186 9.89 6.36 19.60
C PRO A 186 9.87 4.87 19.26
N VAL A 187 10.68 4.48 18.28
CA VAL A 187 10.83 3.08 17.84
C VAL A 187 12.30 2.70 17.88
N SER A 188 12.59 1.49 18.37
CA SER A 188 13.96 0.96 18.35
C SER A 188 14.40 0.57 16.95
N GLU A 189 15.61 0.92 16.57
CA GLU A 189 16.22 0.47 15.30
C GLU A 189 16.32 -1.07 15.21
N SER A 190 16.47 -1.76 16.35
CA SER A 190 16.54 -3.22 16.41
C SER A 190 15.27 -3.91 15.93
N SER A 191 14.10 -3.23 15.98
CA SER A 191 12.83 -3.72 15.44
C SER A 191 12.88 -3.99 13.94
N PHE A 192 13.84 -3.43 13.22
CA PHE A 192 13.96 -3.60 11.78
C PHE A 192 15.16 -4.45 11.38
N SER A 193 15.80 -5.16 12.33
CA SER A 193 16.80 -6.17 12.02
C SER A 193 16.14 -7.33 11.28
N LEU A 194 16.69 -7.73 10.13
CA LEU A 194 16.15 -8.87 9.38
C LEU A 194 16.25 -10.14 10.24
N PRO A 195 15.19 -10.92 10.38
CA PRO A 195 15.25 -12.20 11.09
C PRO A 195 16.12 -13.19 10.30
N GLU A 196 16.98 -13.93 11.02
CA GLU A 196 17.87 -14.95 10.50
C GLU A 196 17.29 -16.36 10.69
#